data_f54e0a44515314162529be65c763d2fd
#
_entry.id   f54e0a44515314162529be65c763d2fd
#
_cell.length_a   1.000
_cell.length_b   1.000
_cell.length_c   1.000
_cell.angle_alpha   90.00
_cell.angle_beta   90.00
_cell.angle_gamma   90.00
#
_symmetry.space_group_name_H-M   'P 1'
#
loop_
_entity.id
_entity.type
_entity.pdbx_description
1 polymer ?
#
loop_
_entity_poly.entity_id
_entity_poly.type
_entity_poly.pdbx_seq_one_letter_code
_entity_poly.pdbx_strand_id
1 'polypeptide(L)'
;MRDCVIVEEWLAQLEQALVRPGSQSLNALFLSQSYWRDVLALTWNIQTLCGAETISDEISERSKDAGLSNIQVELVDMPPRQITRVGTETIEAFFIFKTRVGRGRGIVRLCPDSVDGERYKAWTFLTALEELVGYEETIGAN
;
A
#
# COMPACT_ATOMS: atom_id res chain seq x y z
N MET A 1 0.03 16.03 11.65
CA MET A 1 -0.01 16.67 10.34
C MET A 1 1.12 16.23 9.44
N ARG A 2 2.34 16.21 9.96
CA ARG A 2 3.48 15.73 9.18
C ARG A 2 3.29 14.31 8.69
N ASP A 3 2.76 13.42 9.54
CA ASP A 3 2.57 12.02 9.18
C ASP A 3 1.58 11.86 8.03
N CYS A 4 0.51 12.65 8.02
CA CYS A 4 -0.46 12.61 6.94
C CYS A 4 0.15 13.04 5.61
N VAL A 5 0.98 14.07 5.61
CA VAL A 5 1.65 14.55 4.40
C VAL A 5 2.59 13.48 3.85
N ILE A 6 3.38 12.85 4.72
CA ILE A 6 4.31 11.81 4.31
C ILE A 6 3.56 10.63 3.67
N VAL A 7 2.46 10.19 4.29
CA VAL A 7 1.65 9.08 3.76
C VAL A 7 1.00 9.47 2.44
N GLU A 8 0.40 10.64 2.36
CA GLU A 8 -0.25 11.10 1.13
C GLU A 8 0.76 11.19 -0.02
N GLU A 9 1.95 11.70 0.24
CA GLU A 9 3.00 11.76 -0.76
C GLU A 9 3.44 10.38 -1.21
N TRP A 10 3.60 9.46 -0.27
CA TRP A 10 4.00 8.09 -0.60
C TRP A 10 2.94 7.41 -1.48
N LEU A 11 1.67 7.53 -1.11
CA LEU A 11 0.58 6.94 -1.90
C LEU A 11 0.46 7.59 -3.28
N ALA A 12 0.68 8.90 -3.38
CA ALA A 12 0.68 9.58 -4.67
C ALA A 12 1.81 9.08 -5.56
N GLN A 13 3.00 8.88 -4.99
CA GLN A 13 4.13 8.32 -5.71
C GLN A 13 3.86 6.89 -6.15
N LEU A 14 3.17 6.11 -5.32
CA LEU A 14 2.77 4.76 -5.68
C LEU A 14 1.86 4.78 -6.91
N GLU A 15 0.82 5.62 -6.91
CA GLU A 15 -0.08 5.73 -8.07
C GLU A 15 0.67 6.14 -9.34
N GLN A 16 1.55 7.11 -9.23
CA GLN A 16 2.36 7.55 -10.37
C GLN A 16 3.26 6.44 -10.90
N ALA A 17 3.86 5.68 -10.00
CA ALA A 17 4.74 4.58 -10.38
C ALA A 17 3.98 3.45 -11.08
N LEU A 18 2.73 3.24 -10.72
CA LEU A 18 1.92 2.17 -11.32
C LEU A 18 1.58 2.43 -12.78
N VAL A 19 1.54 3.68 -13.22
CA VAL A 19 1.24 4.01 -14.62
C VAL A 19 2.49 4.09 -15.49
N ARG A 20 3.69 4.00 -14.89
CA ARG A 20 4.94 4.02 -15.62
C ARG A 20 5.33 2.60 -16.02
N PRO A 21 5.99 2.42 -17.19
CA PRO A 21 6.49 1.10 -17.56
C PRO A 21 7.63 0.66 -16.64
N GLY A 22 7.65 -0.61 -16.30
CA GLY A 22 8.70 -1.19 -15.47
C GLY A 22 8.45 -1.00 -13.98
N SER A 23 9.36 -1.56 -13.19
CA SER A 23 9.22 -1.61 -11.74
C SER A 23 10.20 -0.71 -10.98
N GLN A 24 11.03 0.06 -11.68
CA GLN A 24 12.09 0.84 -11.04
C GLN A 24 11.54 1.91 -10.08
N SER A 25 10.49 2.61 -10.50
CA SER A 25 9.87 3.64 -9.67
C SER A 25 9.24 3.04 -8.42
N LEU A 26 8.65 1.85 -8.56
CA LEU A 26 8.08 1.13 -7.42
C LEU A 26 9.17 0.66 -6.45
N ASN A 27 10.27 0.16 -6.99
CA ASN A 27 11.39 -0.33 -6.18
C ASN A 27 11.86 0.74 -5.20
N ALA A 28 11.91 1.99 -5.63
CA ALA A 28 12.37 3.10 -4.80
C ALA A 28 11.45 3.41 -3.63
N LEU A 29 10.23 2.89 -3.63
CA LEU A 29 9.24 3.14 -2.58
C LEU A 29 9.29 2.14 -1.43
N PHE A 30 10.06 1.06 -1.58
CA PHE A 30 10.12 -0.01 -0.60
C PHE A 30 11.53 -0.16 -0.05
N LEU A 31 11.62 -0.47 1.24
CA LEU A 31 12.92 -0.81 1.84
C LEU A 31 13.43 -2.13 1.25
N SER A 32 14.74 -2.30 1.23
CA SER A 32 15.32 -3.55 0.71
C SER A 32 14.83 -4.77 1.47
N GLN A 33 14.57 -4.61 2.77
CA GLN A 33 13.95 -5.65 3.59
C GLN A 33 12.52 -5.23 3.90
N SER A 34 11.64 -5.46 2.95
CA SER A 34 10.23 -5.11 3.06
C SER A 34 9.37 -6.33 2.80
N TYR A 35 8.09 -6.20 3.14
CA TYR A 35 7.12 -7.30 3.02
C TYR A 35 5.83 -6.77 2.43
N TRP A 36 5.29 -7.50 1.48
CA TRP A 36 3.96 -7.23 0.92
C TRP A 36 3.09 -8.46 1.12
N ARG A 37 2.00 -8.29 1.86
CA ARG A 37 0.99 -9.34 2.01
C ARG A 37 -0.23 -8.94 1.21
N ASP A 38 -0.66 -9.82 0.32
CA ASP A 38 -1.86 -9.61 -0.47
C ASP A 38 -2.91 -10.64 -0.07
N VAL A 39 -4.14 -10.15 0.15
CA VAL A 39 -5.28 -10.99 0.48
C VAL A 39 -6.32 -10.80 -0.60
N LEU A 40 -6.18 -11.56 -1.69
CA LEU A 40 -7.13 -11.63 -2.80
C LEU A 40 -7.33 -10.32 -3.57
N ALA A 41 -6.52 -9.30 -3.34
CA ALA A 41 -6.71 -8.00 -3.98
C ALA A 41 -6.06 -7.92 -5.36
N LEU A 42 -4.79 -8.22 -5.43
CA LEU A 42 -4.01 -8.11 -6.67
C LEU A 42 -3.64 -9.45 -7.25
N THR A 43 -3.42 -10.44 -6.41
CA THR A 43 -2.91 -11.76 -6.85
C THR A 43 -3.98 -12.85 -6.90
N TRP A 44 -5.18 -12.58 -6.38
CA TRP A 44 -6.25 -13.57 -6.19
C TRP A 44 -5.82 -14.73 -5.28
N ASN A 45 -4.75 -14.51 -4.54
CA ASN A 45 -4.23 -15.46 -3.57
C ASN A 45 -3.98 -14.75 -2.25
N ILE A 46 -3.74 -15.52 -1.20
CA ILE A 46 -3.25 -15.01 0.07
C ILE A 46 -1.78 -15.36 0.09
N GLN A 47 -0.92 -14.37 -0.07
CA GLN A 47 0.52 -14.62 -0.14
C GLN A 47 1.31 -13.43 0.41
N THR A 48 2.54 -13.71 0.82
CA THR A 48 3.47 -12.69 1.30
C THR A 48 4.74 -12.76 0.47
N LEU A 49 5.15 -11.60 -0.04
CA LEU A 49 6.40 -11.46 -0.80
C LEU A 49 7.37 -10.61 -0.01
N CYS A 50 8.65 -10.87 -0.17
CA CYS A 50 9.72 -10.21 0.55
C CYS A 50 10.70 -9.55 -0.40
N GLY A 51 11.20 -8.37 -0.01
CA GLY A 51 12.22 -7.66 -0.75
C GLY A 51 11.67 -6.69 -1.78
N ALA A 52 12.28 -5.51 -1.86
CA ALA A 52 11.80 -4.43 -2.73
C ALA A 52 11.72 -4.83 -4.19
N GLU A 53 12.70 -5.58 -4.68
CA GLU A 53 12.74 -5.99 -6.09
C GLU A 53 11.59 -6.94 -6.42
N THR A 54 11.42 -7.99 -5.62
CA THR A 54 10.35 -8.96 -5.83
C THR A 54 8.98 -8.29 -5.71
N ILE A 55 8.79 -7.46 -4.68
CA ILE A 55 7.54 -6.76 -4.45
C ILE A 55 7.21 -5.85 -5.63
N SER A 56 8.16 -5.04 -6.07
CA SER A 56 7.91 -4.08 -7.14
C SER A 56 7.62 -4.75 -8.47
N ASP A 57 8.31 -5.85 -8.79
CA ASP A 57 8.04 -6.59 -10.02
C ASP A 57 6.63 -7.17 -10.01
N GLU A 58 6.22 -7.79 -8.91
CA GLU A 58 4.90 -8.39 -8.81
C GLU A 58 3.79 -7.35 -8.78
N ILE A 59 3.96 -6.27 -8.03
CA ILE A 59 2.96 -5.20 -8.01
C ILE A 59 2.81 -4.57 -9.39
N SER A 60 3.93 -4.31 -10.07
CA SER A 60 3.90 -3.74 -11.41
C SER A 60 3.11 -4.60 -12.38
N GLU A 61 3.29 -5.90 -12.31
CA GLU A 61 2.60 -6.83 -13.20
C GLU A 61 1.14 -7.03 -12.79
N ARG A 62 0.89 -7.28 -11.51
CA ARG A 62 -0.45 -7.62 -11.02
C ARG A 62 -1.39 -6.44 -10.97
N SER A 63 -0.89 -5.23 -10.72
CA SER A 63 -1.74 -4.05 -10.64
C SER A 63 -2.41 -3.72 -11.98
N LYS A 64 -1.77 -4.03 -13.08
CA LYS A 64 -2.36 -3.80 -14.41
C LYS A 64 -3.58 -4.69 -14.63
N ASP A 65 -3.45 -5.95 -14.29
CA ASP A 65 -4.55 -6.90 -14.43
C ASP A 65 -5.68 -6.61 -13.43
N ALA A 66 -5.33 -6.20 -12.23
CA ALA A 66 -6.31 -5.89 -11.20
C ALA A 66 -7.01 -4.55 -11.42
N GLY A 67 -6.42 -3.64 -12.18
CA GLY A 67 -6.98 -2.31 -12.39
C GLY A 67 -6.95 -1.47 -11.13
N LEU A 68 -5.83 -1.53 -10.40
CA LEU A 68 -5.66 -0.79 -9.15
C LEU A 68 -5.75 0.72 -9.39
N SER A 69 -6.60 1.40 -8.63
CA SER A 69 -6.82 2.85 -8.79
C SER A 69 -7.40 3.45 -7.51
N ASN A 70 -7.51 4.79 -7.51
CA ASN A 70 -8.13 5.56 -6.43
C ASN A 70 -7.57 5.19 -5.05
N ILE A 71 -6.26 5.22 -4.93
CA ILE A 71 -5.58 4.93 -3.67
C ILE A 71 -5.62 6.18 -2.79
N GLN A 72 -6.30 6.07 -1.64
CA GLN A 72 -6.51 7.21 -0.75
C GLN A 72 -6.22 6.82 0.70
N VAL A 73 -5.56 7.72 1.42
CA VAL A 73 -5.33 7.52 2.84
C VAL A 73 -6.64 7.66 3.62
N GLU A 74 -6.79 6.84 4.66
CA GLU A 74 -7.90 6.98 5.61
C GLU A 74 -7.52 8.03 6.64
N LEU A 75 -8.34 9.06 6.81
CA LEU A 75 -8.04 10.17 7.72
C LEU A 75 -9.02 10.30 8.89
N VAL A 76 -10.18 9.67 8.81
CA VAL A 76 -11.25 9.90 9.79
C VAL A 76 -11.23 8.89 10.93
N ASP A 77 -11.44 7.62 10.62
CA ASP A 77 -11.53 6.59 11.67
C ASP A 77 -10.17 6.09 12.12
N MET A 78 -9.24 5.96 11.19
CA MET A 78 -7.90 5.43 11.48
C MET A 78 -6.85 6.32 10.81
N PRO A 79 -6.63 7.54 11.34
CA PRO A 79 -5.65 8.43 10.72
C PRO A 79 -4.22 7.90 10.88
N PRO A 80 -3.29 8.37 10.03
CA PRO A 80 -1.89 8.00 10.16
C PRO A 80 -1.35 8.30 11.56
N ARG A 81 -0.54 7.40 12.09
CA ARG A 81 0.02 7.55 13.44
C ARG A 81 1.45 7.05 13.49
N GLN A 82 2.20 7.62 14.40
CA GLN A 82 3.55 7.14 14.67
C GLN A 82 3.51 5.99 15.68
N ILE A 83 4.27 4.95 15.37
CA ILE A 83 4.49 3.83 16.27
C ILE A 83 5.99 3.55 16.30
N THR A 84 6.44 2.94 17.38
CA THR A 84 7.85 2.53 17.49
C THR A 84 7.91 1.02 17.44
N ARG A 85 8.68 0.52 16.47
CA ARG A 85 8.91 -0.91 16.34
C ARG A 85 10.40 -1.18 16.29
N VAL A 86 10.87 -2.01 17.23
CA VAL A 86 12.27 -2.41 17.32
C VAL A 86 13.18 -1.17 17.32
N GLY A 87 12.78 -0.14 18.07
CA GLY A 87 13.54 1.09 18.18
C GLY A 87 13.50 2.01 16.98
N THR A 88 12.73 1.69 15.95
CA THR A 88 12.61 2.50 14.74
C THR A 88 11.29 3.24 14.71
N GLU A 89 11.34 4.54 14.43
CA GLU A 89 10.16 5.37 14.26
C GLU A 89 9.46 4.98 12.97
N THR A 90 8.18 4.62 13.09
CA THR A 90 7.41 4.08 11.98
C THR A 90 6.07 4.81 11.89
N ILE A 91 5.65 5.16 10.68
CA ILE A 91 4.32 5.73 10.45
C ILE A 91 3.43 4.61 9.92
N GLU A 92 2.35 4.34 10.67
CA GLU A 92 1.35 3.35 10.24
C GLU A 92 0.13 4.09 9.70
N ALA A 93 -0.34 3.69 8.53
CA ALA A 93 -1.50 4.31 7.92
C ALA A 93 -2.37 3.29 7.22
N PHE A 94 -3.66 3.53 7.26
CA PHE A 94 -4.64 2.76 6.51
C PHE A 94 -5.00 3.52 5.25
N PHE A 95 -5.26 2.78 4.17
CA PHE A 95 -5.69 3.38 2.91
C PHE A 95 -6.76 2.51 2.27
N ILE A 96 -7.50 3.12 1.35
CA ILE A 96 -8.50 2.42 0.57
C ILE A 96 -8.11 2.50 -0.90
N PHE A 97 -8.60 1.56 -1.69
CA PHE A 97 -8.33 1.53 -3.12
C PHE A 97 -9.45 0.82 -3.87
N LYS A 98 -9.45 0.96 -5.18
CA LYS A 98 -10.38 0.25 -6.06
C LYS A 98 -9.62 -0.65 -7.01
N THR A 99 -10.26 -1.76 -7.36
CA THR A 99 -9.80 -2.63 -8.43
C THR A 99 -10.92 -2.75 -9.46
N ARG A 100 -10.62 -3.44 -10.55
CA ARG A 100 -11.62 -3.68 -11.59
C ARG A 100 -12.86 -4.38 -11.06
N VAL A 101 -12.70 -5.25 -10.08
CA VAL A 101 -13.76 -6.13 -9.59
C VAL A 101 -14.30 -5.75 -8.22
N GLY A 102 -13.66 -4.79 -7.53
CA GLY A 102 -14.11 -4.48 -6.19
C GLY A 102 -13.36 -3.35 -5.52
N ARG A 103 -13.45 -3.33 -4.21
CA ARG A 103 -12.78 -2.33 -3.37
C ARG A 103 -11.99 -3.04 -2.29
N GLY A 104 -10.90 -2.42 -1.89
CA GLY A 104 -10.05 -2.98 -0.87
C GLY A 104 -9.57 -1.97 0.13
N ARG A 105 -8.93 -2.48 1.15
CA ARG A 105 -8.28 -1.70 2.19
C ARG A 105 -6.87 -2.22 2.39
N GLY A 106 -5.98 -1.31 2.74
CA GLY A 106 -4.60 -1.70 3.01
C GLY A 106 -4.05 -1.01 4.23
N ILE A 107 -2.89 -1.48 4.63
CA ILE A 107 -2.12 -0.90 5.72
C ILE A 107 -0.70 -0.76 5.21
N VAL A 108 -0.13 0.43 5.37
CA VAL A 108 1.27 0.65 5.05
C VAL A 108 2.01 1.13 6.29
N ARG A 109 3.21 0.61 6.50
CA ARG A 109 4.11 1.09 7.55
C ARG A 109 5.35 1.63 6.89
N LEU A 110 5.57 2.92 7.10
CA LEU A 110 6.67 3.66 6.48
C LEU A 110 7.76 3.94 7.49
N CYS A 111 9.00 3.70 7.10
CA CYS A 111 10.16 3.96 7.93
C CYS A 111 11.11 4.89 7.20
N PRO A 112 11.89 5.73 7.93
CA PRO A 112 12.95 6.50 7.31
C PRO A 112 13.96 5.58 6.63
N ASP A 113 14.41 5.96 5.44
CA ASP A 113 15.45 5.23 4.74
C ASP A 113 16.77 5.36 5.51
N SER A 114 17.51 4.27 5.64
CA SER A 114 18.79 4.27 6.35
C SER A 114 19.85 5.12 5.63
N VAL A 115 19.70 5.29 4.32
CA VAL A 115 20.65 6.10 3.52
C VAL A 115 20.22 7.57 3.50
N ASP A 116 18.92 7.82 3.35
CA ASP A 116 18.34 9.16 3.36
C ASP A 116 17.24 9.20 4.40
N GLY A 117 17.56 9.71 5.60
CA GLY A 117 16.64 9.73 6.73
C GLY A 117 15.43 10.62 6.55
N GLU A 118 15.41 11.49 5.53
CA GLU A 118 14.26 12.33 5.24
C GLU A 118 13.27 11.63 4.33
N ARG A 119 13.69 10.58 3.64
CA ARG A 119 12.86 9.84 2.73
C ARG A 119 12.27 8.62 3.43
N TYR A 120 10.95 8.49 3.37
CA TYR A 120 10.25 7.35 3.95
C TYR A 120 9.95 6.31 2.88
N LYS A 121 10.14 5.04 3.24
CA LYS A 121 9.88 3.91 2.36
C LYS A 121 9.06 2.88 3.11
N ALA A 122 8.33 2.06 2.38
CA ALA A 122 7.49 1.04 2.99
C ALA A 122 8.35 -0.10 3.55
N TRP A 123 8.09 -0.42 4.79
CA TRP A 123 8.60 -1.61 5.44
C TRP A 123 7.62 -2.76 5.31
N THR A 124 6.34 -2.50 5.58
CA THR A 124 5.28 -3.48 5.34
C THR A 124 4.16 -2.83 4.56
N PHE A 125 3.55 -3.62 3.68
CA PHE A 125 2.49 -3.18 2.81
C PHE A 125 1.46 -4.31 2.73
N LEU A 126 0.21 -4.01 3.10
CA LEU A 126 -0.88 -4.98 3.06
C LEU A 126 -1.95 -4.48 2.10
N THR A 127 -2.43 -5.36 1.24
CA THR A 127 -3.59 -5.11 0.39
C THR A 127 -4.60 -6.24 0.59
N ALA A 128 -5.84 -5.87 0.84
CA ALA A 128 -6.90 -6.85 1.06
C ALA A 128 -8.16 -6.44 0.32
N LEU A 129 -8.75 -7.37 -0.39
CA LEU A 129 -10.03 -7.15 -1.05
C LEU A 129 -11.14 -7.26 -0.01
N GLU A 130 -12.02 -6.25 0.05
CA GLU A 130 -13.13 -6.23 1.00
C GLU A 130 -14.47 -6.48 0.34
N GLU A 131 -14.69 -5.90 -0.84
CA GLU A 131 -15.97 -6.01 -1.53
C GLU A 131 -15.78 -6.25 -3.01
N LEU A 132 -16.63 -7.07 -3.57
CA LEU A 132 -16.72 -7.26 -5.01
C LEU A 132 -17.83 -6.37 -5.58
N VAL A 133 -17.59 -5.83 -6.76
CA VAL A 133 -18.62 -5.05 -7.45
C VAL A 133 -19.83 -5.97 -7.75
N GLY A 134 -21.02 -5.52 -7.36
CA GLY A 134 -22.24 -6.32 -7.49
C GLY A 134 -22.53 -7.21 -6.29
N TYR A 135 -21.60 -7.31 -5.35
CA TYR A 135 -21.73 -8.14 -4.16
C TYR A 135 -21.37 -7.35 -2.89
N GLU A 136 -21.62 -6.05 -2.92
CA GLU A 136 -21.33 -5.19 -1.78
C GLU A 136 -22.19 -5.57 -0.58
N GLU A 137 -21.62 -5.45 0.61
CA GLU A 137 -22.39 -5.66 1.82
C GLU A 137 -23.44 -4.58 2.01
N THR A 138 -24.60 -4.99 2.52
CA THR A 138 -25.70 -4.07 2.80
C THR A 138 -25.72 -3.68 4.26
N ILE A 139 -24.57 -3.47 4.84
CA ILE A 139 -24.43 -3.09 6.25
C ILE A 139 -25.16 -1.78 6.49
N GLY A 140 -25.98 -1.74 7.51
CA GLY A 140 -26.77 -0.56 7.87
C GLY A 140 -28.04 -0.39 7.07
N ALA A 141 -28.18 -1.09 5.96
CA ALA A 141 -29.41 -1.08 5.16
C ALA A 141 -30.39 -2.17 5.62
N ASN A 142 -29.94 -3.02 6.46
CA ASN A 142 -30.73 -4.14 6.94
C ASN A 142 -31.34 -3.83 8.29
#